data_aecd47d82ff6906fe25c7f7735b20dfd
#
_entry.id   aecd47d82ff6906fe25c7f7735b20dfd
#
_cell.length_a   1.000
_cell.length_b   1.000
_cell.length_c   1.000
_cell.angle_alpha   90.00
_cell.angle_beta   90.00
_cell.angle_gamma   90.00
#
_symmetry.space_group_name_H-M   'P 1'
#
loop_
_entity.id
_entity.type
_entity.pdbx_description
1 polymer ?
#
loop_
_entity_poly.entity_id
_entity_poly.type
_entity_poly.pdbx_seq_one_letter_code
_entity_poly.pdbx_strand_id
1 'polypeptide(L)'
;DRDMPEEIEFASCVLTGQGMSIYYEDKLLSDVNYIYADTCFFRTFGIPVLKGNPKDMIMPGSVFVSEHFARETFGDADPIGKILKADRQNDFTIRGVYKDMPENTVLTHDFVVSIHRDGGYQGGYGWKGNDVFYTFLRLRNAADIDKVNDNIQRVIEKYTPAQYDDWKMNFSVIPLVKYHLISSD
;
A
#
# COMPACT_ATOMS: atom_id res chain seq x y z
N ASP A 1 9.28 3.49 11.65
CA ASP A 1 9.63 4.88 12.00
C ASP A 1 9.74 5.11 13.51
N ARG A 2 8.90 4.47 14.33
CA ARG A 2 8.86 4.70 15.78
C ARG A 2 10.17 4.34 16.51
N ASP A 3 10.83 3.25 16.11
CA ASP A 3 12.05 2.76 16.77
C ASP A 3 13.33 3.29 16.11
N MET A 4 13.23 3.86 14.92
CA MET A 4 14.34 4.47 14.17
C MET A 4 13.89 5.80 13.54
N PRO A 5 13.49 6.80 14.37
CA PRO A 5 12.94 8.05 13.86
C PRO A 5 13.99 8.96 13.18
N GLU A 6 15.26 8.77 13.48
CA GLU A 6 16.37 9.51 12.88
C GLU A 6 16.65 9.06 11.44
N GLU A 7 16.46 7.76 11.15
CA GLU A 7 16.75 7.16 9.86
C GLU A 7 15.50 7.06 8.98
N ILE A 8 14.34 6.69 9.55
CA ILE A 8 13.11 6.41 8.82
C ILE A 8 12.16 7.60 8.90
N GLU A 9 11.85 8.17 7.75
CA GLU A 9 10.86 9.25 7.63
C GLU A 9 9.43 8.71 7.61
N PHE A 10 9.17 7.72 6.74
CA PHE A 10 7.88 7.04 6.60
C PHE A 10 8.08 5.55 6.37
N ALA A 11 7.07 4.77 6.78
CA ALA A 11 6.96 3.36 6.46
C ALA A 11 5.54 3.06 5.97
N SER A 12 5.41 2.19 4.99
CA SER A 12 4.11 1.75 4.47
C SER A 12 4.12 0.24 4.23
N CYS A 13 3.02 -0.37 4.59
CA CYS A 13 2.73 -1.77 4.32
C CYS A 13 1.87 -1.88 3.07
N VAL A 14 2.28 -2.72 2.13
CA VAL A 14 1.67 -2.86 0.80
C VAL A 14 1.40 -4.33 0.50
N LEU A 15 0.21 -4.61 -0.03
CA LEU A 15 -0.14 -5.89 -0.62
C LEU A 15 -0.66 -5.65 -2.03
N THR A 16 -0.04 -6.24 -3.03
CA THR A 16 -0.49 -6.17 -4.42
C THR A 16 -1.50 -7.27 -4.73
N GLY A 17 -2.50 -6.96 -5.55
CA GLY A 17 -3.47 -7.92 -6.06
C GLY A 17 -3.76 -7.68 -7.54
N GLN A 18 -4.31 -8.68 -8.19
CA GLN A 18 -4.60 -8.66 -9.63
C GLN A 18 -6.02 -9.16 -9.90
N GLY A 19 -6.57 -8.70 -11.02
CA GLY A 19 -7.80 -9.26 -11.58
C GLY A 19 -9.07 -8.94 -10.80
N MET A 20 -9.14 -7.79 -10.10
CA MET A 20 -10.37 -7.36 -9.44
C MET A 20 -11.31 -6.72 -10.46
N SER A 21 -12.51 -7.30 -10.64
CA SER A 21 -13.52 -6.75 -11.53
C SER A 21 -14.20 -5.54 -10.90
N ILE A 22 -14.08 -4.38 -11.53
CA ILE A 22 -14.66 -3.12 -11.03
C ILE A 22 -15.90 -2.75 -11.82
N TYR A 23 -16.96 -2.45 -11.09
CA TYR A 23 -18.24 -2.00 -11.64
C TYR A 23 -18.60 -0.59 -11.11
N TYR A 24 -19.16 0.21 -11.99
CA TYR A 24 -19.82 1.46 -11.64
C TYR A 24 -21.20 1.50 -12.27
N GLU A 25 -22.25 1.77 -11.50
CA GLU A 25 -23.65 1.75 -11.96
C GLU A 25 -24.00 0.46 -12.73
N ASP A 26 -23.61 -0.70 -12.19
CA ASP A 26 -23.80 -2.04 -12.76
C ASP A 26 -23.06 -2.32 -14.09
N LYS A 27 -22.32 -1.36 -14.61
CA LYS A 27 -21.47 -1.52 -15.78
C LYS A 27 -20.08 -2.00 -15.34
N LEU A 28 -19.61 -3.10 -15.91
CA LEU A 28 -18.20 -3.52 -15.77
C LEU A 28 -17.31 -2.47 -16.47
N LEU A 29 -16.38 -1.90 -15.72
CA LEU A 29 -15.42 -0.93 -16.24
C LEU A 29 -14.16 -1.64 -16.75
N SER A 30 -13.52 -2.40 -15.89
CA SER A 30 -12.32 -3.17 -16.22
C SER A 30 -12.00 -4.19 -15.11
N ASP A 31 -11.14 -5.14 -15.45
CA ASP A 31 -10.40 -5.90 -14.46
C ASP A 31 -9.12 -5.13 -14.14
N VAL A 32 -8.91 -4.81 -12.89
CA VAL A 32 -7.82 -3.94 -12.46
C VAL A 32 -6.84 -4.67 -11.56
N ASN A 33 -5.61 -4.24 -11.65
CA ASN A 33 -4.61 -4.52 -10.64
C ASN A 33 -4.72 -3.45 -9.54
N TYR A 34 -4.53 -3.86 -8.30
CA TYR A 34 -4.77 -2.99 -7.16
C TYR A 34 -3.72 -3.17 -6.07
N ILE A 35 -3.61 -2.16 -5.23
CA ILE A 35 -2.74 -2.15 -4.07
C ILE A 35 -3.61 -1.97 -2.83
N TYR A 36 -3.49 -2.86 -1.85
CA TYR A 36 -3.89 -2.57 -0.49
C TYR A 36 -2.75 -1.85 0.22
N ALA A 37 -3.04 -0.71 0.82
CA ALA A 37 -2.04 0.09 1.50
C ALA A 37 -2.60 0.82 2.73
N ASP A 38 -1.70 1.27 3.58
CA ASP A 38 -1.99 2.08 4.75
C ASP A 38 -2.01 3.60 4.45
N THR A 39 -2.27 4.41 5.48
CA THR A 39 -2.34 5.87 5.37
C THR A 39 -1.01 6.54 5.05
N CYS A 40 0.11 5.82 5.14
CA CYS A 40 1.45 6.34 4.87
C CYS A 40 1.89 6.14 3.42
N PHE A 41 1.17 5.35 2.63
CA PHE A 41 1.52 4.97 1.27
C PHE A 41 1.95 6.15 0.39
N PHE A 42 1.07 7.13 0.22
CA PHE A 42 1.34 8.26 -0.67
C PHE A 42 2.57 9.08 -0.23
N ARG A 43 2.78 9.21 1.09
CA ARG A 43 3.96 9.91 1.63
C ARG A 43 5.24 9.09 1.46
N THR A 44 5.18 7.78 1.70
CA THR A 44 6.32 6.89 1.57
C THR A 44 6.86 6.90 0.15
N PHE A 45 5.98 6.86 -0.84
CA PHE A 45 6.38 6.87 -2.26
C PHE A 45 6.46 8.27 -2.89
N GLY A 46 6.06 9.33 -2.17
CA GLY A 46 6.06 10.69 -2.69
C GLY A 46 5.04 10.93 -3.81
N ILE A 47 3.95 10.17 -3.81
CA ILE A 47 2.90 10.26 -4.81
C ILE A 47 1.94 11.40 -4.44
N PRO A 48 1.77 12.43 -5.31
CA PRO A 48 0.86 13.52 -5.04
C PRO A 48 -0.60 13.04 -5.04
N VAL A 49 -1.35 13.37 -3.99
CA VAL A 49 -2.81 13.26 -3.98
C VAL A 49 -3.39 14.57 -4.51
N LEU A 50 -4.14 14.49 -5.61
CA LEU A 50 -4.69 15.64 -6.33
C LEU A 50 -6.03 16.09 -5.75
N LYS A 51 -6.85 15.13 -5.27
CA LYS A 51 -8.12 15.36 -4.59
C LYS A 51 -8.26 14.41 -3.41
N GLY A 52 -8.99 14.84 -2.37
CA GLY A 52 -9.21 14.04 -1.17
C GLY A 52 -8.11 14.18 -0.12
N ASN A 53 -8.23 13.42 0.95
CA ASN A 53 -7.29 13.43 2.07
C ASN A 53 -6.67 12.03 2.24
N PRO A 54 -5.33 11.86 2.12
CA PRO A 54 -4.67 10.57 2.32
C PRO A 54 -4.99 9.88 3.66
N LYS A 55 -5.35 10.64 4.69
CA LYS A 55 -5.76 10.09 5.99
C LYS A 55 -7.04 9.28 5.91
N ASP A 56 -7.88 9.52 4.89
CA ASP A 56 -9.13 8.77 4.70
C ASP A 56 -8.87 7.30 4.33
N MET A 57 -7.62 6.93 4.00
CA MET A 57 -7.19 5.54 3.88
C MET A 57 -7.36 4.73 5.18
N ILE A 58 -7.58 5.37 6.33
CA ILE A 58 -7.91 4.66 7.58
C ILE A 58 -9.32 4.07 7.57
N MET A 59 -10.22 4.62 6.75
CA MET A 59 -11.61 4.16 6.70
C MET A 59 -11.72 2.88 5.87
N PRO A 60 -12.35 1.82 6.39
CA PRO A 60 -12.67 0.63 5.63
C PRO A 60 -13.42 0.94 4.34
N GLY A 61 -13.12 0.20 3.28
CA GLY A 61 -13.77 0.41 1.98
C GLY A 61 -13.38 1.71 1.26
N SER A 62 -12.36 2.42 1.74
CA SER A 62 -11.81 3.57 1.01
C SER A 62 -10.97 3.12 -0.16
N VAL A 63 -11.13 3.80 -1.30
CA VAL A 63 -10.25 3.65 -2.46
C VAL A 63 -9.80 5.01 -2.95
N PHE A 64 -8.54 5.09 -3.35
CA PHE A 64 -7.97 6.19 -4.11
C PHE A 64 -7.73 5.68 -5.53
N VAL A 65 -8.12 6.47 -6.51
CA VAL A 65 -8.00 6.12 -7.94
C VAL A 65 -6.95 6.98 -8.63
N SER A 66 -6.35 6.46 -9.70
CA SER A 66 -5.42 7.23 -10.53
C SER A 66 -6.14 8.39 -11.23
N GLU A 67 -5.40 9.44 -11.59
CA GLU A 67 -5.91 10.56 -12.38
C GLU A 67 -6.43 10.06 -13.74
N HIS A 68 -5.71 9.14 -14.37
CA HIS A 68 -6.09 8.51 -15.62
C HIS A 68 -7.45 7.80 -15.51
N PHE A 69 -7.60 6.90 -14.53
CA PHE A 69 -8.87 6.19 -14.31
C PHE A 69 -10.03 7.16 -14.02
N ALA A 70 -9.80 8.16 -13.17
CA ALA A 70 -10.82 9.13 -12.83
C ALA A 70 -11.31 9.89 -14.07
N ARG A 71 -10.40 10.32 -14.94
CA ARG A 71 -10.71 11.04 -16.17
C ARG A 71 -11.45 10.16 -17.19
N GLU A 72 -11.00 8.92 -17.40
CA GLU A 72 -11.63 8.01 -18.35
C GLU A 72 -13.04 7.58 -17.93
N THR A 73 -13.22 7.36 -16.61
CA THR A 73 -14.50 6.85 -16.09
C THR A 73 -15.52 7.95 -15.87
N PHE A 74 -15.11 9.11 -15.38
CA PHE A 74 -16.01 10.18 -14.92
C PHE A 74 -15.93 11.47 -15.73
N GLY A 75 -14.92 11.59 -16.62
CA GLY A 75 -14.70 12.83 -17.39
C GLY A 75 -14.47 14.01 -16.46
N ASP A 76 -15.29 15.06 -16.62
CA ASP A 76 -15.24 16.29 -15.79
C ASP A 76 -16.01 16.15 -14.46
N ALA A 77 -16.75 15.06 -14.26
CA ALA A 77 -17.53 14.87 -13.04
C ALA A 77 -16.61 14.53 -11.85
N ASP A 78 -16.94 15.06 -10.67
CA ASP A 78 -16.18 14.76 -9.46
C ASP A 78 -16.34 13.28 -9.07
N PRO A 79 -15.24 12.51 -8.97
CA PRO A 79 -15.29 11.12 -8.57
C PRO A 79 -15.46 10.93 -7.06
N ILE A 80 -15.17 11.94 -6.23
CA ILE A 80 -15.19 11.80 -4.77
C ILE A 80 -16.59 11.43 -4.27
N GLY A 81 -16.64 10.42 -3.40
CA GLY A 81 -17.89 9.92 -2.82
C GLY A 81 -18.65 8.92 -3.70
N LYS A 82 -18.26 8.73 -4.97
CA LYS A 82 -18.84 7.70 -5.81
C LYS A 82 -18.45 6.32 -5.30
N ILE A 83 -19.37 5.35 -5.50
CA ILE A 83 -19.19 3.97 -5.05
C ILE A 83 -18.86 3.09 -6.24
N LEU A 84 -17.75 2.38 -6.13
CA LEU A 84 -17.34 1.31 -7.04
C LEU A 84 -17.64 -0.03 -6.40
N LYS A 85 -18.19 -0.98 -7.15
CA LYS A 85 -18.38 -2.35 -6.68
C LYS A 85 -17.25 -3.24 -7.18
N ALA A 86 -16.57 -3.91 -6.27
CA ALA A 86 -15.54 -4.88 -6.59
C ALA A 86 -16.12 -6.30 -6.52
N ASP A 87 -15.94 -7.06 -7.60
CA ASP A 87 -16.43 -8.44 -7.74
C ASP A 87 -17.92 -8.60 -7.38
N ARG A 88 -18.70 -7.52 -7.52
CA ARG A 88 -20.13 -7.41 -7.15
C ARG A 88 -20.44 -7.70 -5.67
N GLN A 89 -19.43 -7.75 -4.81
CA GLN A 89 -19.60 -8.14 -3.40
C GLN A 89 -19.14 -7.06 -2.43
N ASN A 90 -18.17 -6.24 -2.82
CA ASN A 90 -17.58 -5.24 -1.95
C ASN A 90 -17.79 -3.84 -2.53
N ASP A 91 -18.27 -2.94 -1.70
CA ASP A 91 -18.42 -1.53 -2.06
C ASP A 91 -17.18 -0.75 -1.63
N PHE A 92 -16.56 -0.03 -2.58
CA PHE A 92 -15.49 0.89 -2.32
C PHE A 92 -15.93 2.33 -2.60
N THR A 93 -15.76 3.20 -1.61
CA THR A 93 -16.02 4.63 -1.78
C THR A 93 -14.75 5.34 -2.24
N ILE A 94 -14.82 6.06 -3.35
CA ILE A 94 -13.72 6.90 -3.82
C ILE A 94 -13.51 8.05 -2.85
N ARG A 95 -12.36 8.08 -2.19
CA ARG A 95 -11.97 9.11 -1.22
C ARG A 95 -10.88 10.03 -1.72
N GLY A 96 -10.23 9.69 -2.84
CA GLY A 96 -9.22 10.52 -3.41
C GLY A 96 -8.86 10.17 -4.84
N VAL A 97 -8.15 11.11 -5.46
CA VAL A 97 -7.52 10.95 -6.77
C VAL A 97 -6.04 11.26 -6.59
N TYR A 98 -5.17 10.38 -7.07
CA TYR A 98 -3.73 10.59 -7.04
C TYR A 98 -3.16 10.72 -8.46
N LYS A 99 -2.02 11.38 -8.56
CA LYS A 99 -1.29 11.56 -9.81
C LYS A 99 -0.80 10.21 -10.32
N ASP A 100 -0.97 9.97 -11.62
CA ASP A 100 -0.50 8.76 -12.28
C ASP A 100 0.95 8.44 -11.92
N MET A 101 1.20 7.17 -11.60
CA MET A 101 2.53 6.71 -11.28
C MET A 101 3.34 6.54 -12.57
N PRO A 102 4.66 6.79 -12.53
CA PRO A 102 5.51 6.55 -13.69
C PRO A 102 5.46 5.08 -14.16
N GLU A 103 5.46 4.85 -15.46
CA GLU A 103 5.39 3.51 -16.06
C GLU A 103 6.56 2.58 -15.66
N ASN A 104 7.68 3.16 -15.25
CA ASN A 104 8.87 2.44 -14.80
C ASN A 104 8.86 2.05 -13.31
N THR A 105 7.69 2.01 -12.69
CA THR A 105 7.54 1.54 -11.30
C THR A 105 6.80 0.20 -11.24
N VAL A 106 7.14 -0.62 -10.26
CA VAL A 106 6.42 -1.87 -9.94
C VAL A 106 5.03 -1.63 -9.35
N LEU A 107 4.70 -0.38 -9.02
CA LEU A 107 3.47 0.02 -8.37
C LEU A 107 2.48 0.69 -9.34
N THR A 108 2.59 0.43 -10.65
CA THR A 108 1.68 1.00 -11.65
C THR A 108 0.31 0.34 -11.53
N HIS A 109 -0.56 0.94 -10.75
CA HIS A 109 -1.91 0.46 -10.47
C HIS A 109 -2.88 1.64 -10.46
N ASP A 110 -4.11 1.42 -10.91
CA ASP A 110 -5.15 2.44 -10.91
C ASP A 110 -5.90 2.58 -9.58
N PHE A 111 -5.72 1.59 -8.69
CA PHE A 111 -6.45 1.50 -7.44
C PHE A 111 -5.51 1.31 -6.26
N VAL A 112 -5.59 2.22 -5.30
CA VAL A 112 -5.01 2.07 -3.96
C VAL A 112 -6.15 1.94 -2.97
N VAL A 113 -6.33 0.75 -2.44
CA VAL A 113 -7.42 0.37 -1.54
C VAL A 113 -6.94 0.39 -0.10
N SER A 114 -7.79 0.85 0.81
CA SER A 114 -7.49 0.80 2.24
C SER A 114 -7.22 -0.64 2.70
N ILE A 115 -6.10 -0.84 3.39
CA ILE A 115 -5.78 -2.10 4.05
C ILE A 115 -6.67 -2.35 5.29
N HIS A 116 -7.32 -1.29 5.81
CA HIS A 116 -8.23 -1.39 6.94
C HIS A 116 -9.55 -1.99 6.48
N ARG A 117 -9.92 -3.12 7.07
CA ARG A 117 -11.21 -3.78 6.85
C ARG A 117 -12.09 -3.63 8.09
N ASP A 118 -13.39 -3.87 7.93
CA ASP A 118 -14.29 -3.99 9.06
C ASP A 118 -13.81 -5.11 9.98
N GLY A 119 -13.50 -4.76 11.24
CA GLY A 119 -12.82 -5.65 12.18
C GLY A 119 -11.34 -5.37 12.39
N GLY A 120 -10.80 -4.37 11.67
CA GLY A 120 -9.41 -3.89 11.79
C GLY A 120 -8.38 -4.82 11.16
N TYR A 121 -7.14 -4.37 11.18
CA TYR A 121 -5.94 -5.10 10.74
C TYR A 121 -5.74 -6.46 11.43
N GLN A 122 -6.57 -6.77 12.44
CA GLN A 122 -6.48 -7.96 13.28
C GLN A 122 -7.10 -9.22 12.66
N GLY A 123 -7.78 -9.12 11.54
CA GLY A 123 -8.51 -10.23 10.92
C GLY A 123 -7.65 -11.17 10.06
N GLY A 124 -6.48 -11.61 10.52
CA GLY A 124 -5.69 -12.65 9.85
C GLY A 124 -4.36 -12.18 9.24
N TYR A 125 -4.08 -10.89 9.30
CA TYR A 125 -2.80 -10.32 8.90
C TYR A 125 -2.04 -9.91 10.16
N GLY A 126 -1.14 -10.69 10.60
CA GLY A 126 -0.28 -10.41 11.75
C GLY A 126 0.81 -11.44 11.75
N TRP A 127 1.55 -11.55 12.84
CA TRP A 127 2.62 -12.54 12.99
C TRP A 127 2.20 -14.00 12.71
N LYS A 128 0.89 -14.28 12.60
CA LYS A 128 0.33 -15.59 12.22
C LYS A 128 -0.15 -15.64 10.76
N GLY A 129 -0.11 -14.52 10.04
CA GLY A 129 -0.61 -14.44 8.69
C GLY A 129 0.37 -15.03 7.67
N ASN A 130 -0.10 -15.12 6.44
CA ASN A 130 0.79 -15.34 5.30
C ASN A 130 1.68 -14.10 5.14
N ASP A 131 2.97 -14.28 4.88
CA ASP A 131 3.94 -13.22 4.64
C ASP A 131 3.76 -12.64 3.23
N VAL A 132 2.59 -12.03 3.00
CA VAL A 132 2.19 -11.49 1.69
C VAL A 132 2.41 -9.98 1.57
N PHE A 133 2.83 -9.34 2.67
CA PHE A 133 3.03 -7.89 2.69
C PHE A 133 4.46 -7.51 2.39
N TYR A 134 4.59 -6.49 1.55
CA TYR A 134 5.83 -5.75 1.37
C TYR A 134 5.83 -4.54 2.28
N THR A 135 6.90 -4.35 3.04
CA THR A 135 7.10 -3.14 3.85
C THR A 135 8.11 -2.26 3.16
N PHE A 136 7.68 -1.05 2.81
CA PHE A 136 8.54 -0.03 2.20
C PHE A 136 8.89 1.02 3.23
N LEU A 137 10.17 1.42 3.23
CA LEU A 137 10.70 2.44 4.10
C LEU A 137 11.20 3.62 3.27
N ARG A 138 10.79 4.83 3.64
CA ARG A 138 11.42 6.05 3.15
C ARG A 138 12.44 6.51 4.17
N LEU A 139 13.70 6.46 3.80
CA LEU A 139 14.78 6.92 4.64
C LEU A 139 14.93 8.44 4.52
N ARG A 140 15.30 9.10 5.61
CA ARG A 140 15.65 10.53 5.61
C ARG A 140 16.90 10.79 4.78
N ASN A 141 17.87 9.86 4.86
CA ASN A 141 19.07 9.84 4.04
C ASN A 141 19.32 8.43 3.52
N ALA A 142 19.46 8.29 2.22
CA ALA A 142 19.75 7.00 1.57
C ALA A 142 21.05 6.34 2.09
N ALA A 143 22.01 7.12 2.59
CA ALA A 143 23.25 6.60 3.18
C ALA A 143 23.03 5.88 4.53
N ASP A 144 21.86 6.02 5.16
CA ASP A 144 21.57 5.36 6.43
C ASP A 144 21.08 3.91 6.29
N ILE A 145 21.04 3.35 5.07
CA ILE A 145 20.58 1.99 4.83
C ILE A 145 21.35 0.94 5.66
N ASP A 146 22.66 1.11 5.81
CA ASP A 146 23.47 0.19 6.61
C ASP A 146 23.11 0.28 8.10
N LYS A 147 22.87 1.48 8.62
CA LYS A 147 22.40 1.68 9.99
C LYS A 147 21.04 1.05 10.22
N VAL A 148 20.14 1.15 9.22
CA VAL A 148 18.83 0.52 9.31
C VAL A 148 18.98 -1.00 9.31
N ASN A 149 19.82 -1.58 8.45
CA ASN A 149 20.09 -3.01 8.41
C ASN A 149 20.69 -3.54 9.71
N ASP A 150 21.62 -2.80 10.32
CA ASP A 150 22.22 -3.18 11.61
C ASP A 150 21.20 -3.22 12.76
N ASN A 151 20.13 -2.46 12.66
CA ASN A 151 19.13 -2.32 13.72
C ASN A 151 17.80 -3.04 13.44
N ILE A 152 17.45 -3.31 12.19
CA ILE A 152 16.12 -3.83 11.82
C ILE A 152 15.82 -5.17 12.49
N GLN A 153 16.82 -6.06 12.57
CA GLN A 153 16.68 -7.35 13.21
C GLN A 153 16.26 -7.20 14.68
N ARG A 154 16.92 -6.32 15.42
CA ARG A 154 16.62 -6.03 16.84
C ARG A 154 15.21 -5.44 17.00
N VAL A 155 14.77 -4.58 16.07
CA VAL A 155 13.43 -4.00 16.11
C VAL A 155 12.38 -5.10 15.85
N ILE A 156 12.61 -5.97 14.89
CA ILE A 156 11.72 -7.09 14.60
C ILE A 156 11.61 -8.01 15.82
N GLU A 157 12.74 -8.43 16.41
CA GLU A 157 12.79 -9.28 17.60
C GLU A 157 12.05 -8.67 18.79
N LYS A 158 12.14 -7.36 18.98
CA LYS A 158 11.41 -6.63 20.03
C LYS A 158 9.89 -6.80 19.95
N TYR A 159 9.35 -6.91 18.74
CA TYR A 159 7.90 -6.99 18.50
C TYR A 159 7.40 -8.39 18.13
N THR A 160 8.32 -9.32 17.86
CA THR A 160 7.96 -10.71 17.59
C THR A 160 7.41 -11.35 18.86
N PRO A 161 6.18 -11.89 18.83
CA PRO A 161 5.66 -12.61 20.00
C PRO A 161 6.49 -13.84 20.34
N ALA A 162 6.69 -14.12 21.63
CA ALA A 162 7.51 -15.25 22.13
C ALA A 162 7.15 -16.62 21.54
N GLN A 163 5.90 -16.80 21.12
CA GLN A 163 5.45 -18.05 20.45
C GLN A 163 6.12 -18.30 19.08
N TYR A 164 6.88 -17.35 18.56
CA TYR A 164 7.64 -17.43 17.28
C TYR A 164 9.16 -17.37 17.50
N ASP A 165 9.64 -17.47 18.74
CA ASP A 165 11.08 -17.43 19.08
C ASP A 165 11.90 -18.51 18.33
N ASP A 166 11.25 -19.62 17.94
CA ASP A 166 11.88 -20.68 17.15
C ASP A 166 12.04 -20.31 15.65
N TRP A 167 11.39 -19.23 15.19
CA TRP A 167 11.49 -18.79 13.81
C TRP A 167 12.71 -17.88 13.63
N LYS A 168 13.78 -18.46 13.14
CA LYS A 168 15.01 -17.73 12.81
C LYS A 168 14.84 -16.98 11.48
N MET A 169 14.11 -15.88 11.51
CA MET A 169 13.97 -15.00 10.34
C MET A 169 15.05 -13.92 10.36
N ASN A 170 15.73 -13.76 9.22
CA ASN A 170 16.67 -12.66 9.02
C ASN A 170 16.02 -11.63 8.12
N PHE A 171 16.01 -10.38 8.56
CA PHE A 171 15.44 -9.26 7.81
C PHE A 171 16.55 -8.35 7.32
N SER A 172 16.40 -7.87 6.09
CA SER A 172 17.27 -6.85 5.54
C SER A 172 16.47 -5.88 4.68
N VAL A 173 16.93 -4.64 4.63
CA VAL A 173 16.38 -3.60 3.75
C VAL A 173 17.26 -3.50 2.51
N ILE A 174 16.63 -3.51 1.35
CA ILE A 174 17.31 -3.35 0.07
C ILE A 174 16.79 -2.09 -0.64
N PRO A 175 17.63 -1.36 -1.39
CA PRO A 175 17.17 -0.24 -2.20
C PRO A 175 16.09 -0.68 -3.20
N LEU A 176 15.00 0.09 -3.32
CA LEU A 176 13.89 -0.22 -4.23
C LEU A 176 14.37 -0.40 -5.69
N VAL A 177 15.36 0.38 -6.12
CA VAL A 177 15.98 0.25 -7.45
C VAL A 177 16.62 -1.12 -7.72
N LYS A 178 16.97 -1.87 -6.66
CA LYS A 178 17.52 -3.24 -6.78
C LYS A 178 16.43 -4.30 -6.72
N TYR A 179 15.22 -3.96 -6.31
CA TYR A 179 14.13 -4.93 -6.17
C TYR A 179 13.78 -5.61 -7.49
N HIS A 180 13.78 -4.86 -8.60
CA HIS A 180 13.54 -5.40 -9.94
C HIS A 180 14.56 -6.46 -10.39
N LEU A 181 15.78 -6.39 -9.86
CA LEU A 181 16.85 -7.34 -10.22
C LEU A 181 16.75 -8.67 -9.45
N ILE A 182 15.98 -8.67 -8.35
CA ILE A 182 15.83 -9.84 -7.48
C ILE A 182 14.52 -10.59 -7.78
N SER A 183 13.49 -9.89 -8.26
CA SER A 183 12.17 -10.47 -8.54
C SER A 183 12.03 -11.09 -9.94
N SER A 184 13.10 -11.13 -10.74
CA SER A 184 13.13 -11.66 -12.11
C SER A 184 13.80 -13.05 -12.22
N ASP A 185 14.13 -13.67 -11.11
CA ASP A 185 14.54 -15.08 -11.01
C ASP A 185 13.43 -15.88 -10.30
#